data_3cbc4c781c252c6482825f8c4e2b651b
#
_entry.id   3cbc4c781c252c6482825f8c4e2b651b
#
_cell.length_a   1.000
_cell.length_b   1.000
_cell.length_c   1.000
_cell.angle_alpha   90.00
_cell.angle_beta   90.00
_cell.angle_gamma   90.00
#
_symmetry.space_group_name_H-M   'P 1'
#
loop_
_entity.id
_entity.type
_entity.pdbx_description
1 polymer ?
#
loop_
_entity_poly.entity_id
_entity_poly.type
_entity_poly.pdbx_seq_one_letter_code
_entity_poly.pdbx_strand_id
1 'polypeptide(L)'
;MIEQFYDLKPQVLELDRKTLELCRDQFAHLEEIRDYNQLKMLRAFTDCGVEARHFLGSTGYGVWDDSRNKLEEVFSRCMGAEDALVRPQFMSGTHTLTVALFGLLRAGDTLLAATGRPYDTLEGVIGIGEAGKGCGTLQEYGIHYDEVPLLPDFTPDYAAIAEHAKTATVVHIQRSRGYTQRNAFDLDTIQKVADTARKANPDVVIFVDNCYGEFTQIREPLSAGADVIAGSFIKNPGGGITPTGGYIAGKADLVEKISHRFTAPGIGKDLGCTQDSLRDTFLGFYYAPGVVCEALKTAVYAQCLLELVGVNPVPRYTADHNDIVTCFDSGSCLLYTSPIPRDRTRSR
;
A
#
# COMPACT_ATOMS: atom_id res chain seq x y z
N MET A 1 33.11 -12.97 0.14
CA MET A 1 32.89 -11.95 1.22
C MET A 1 32.11 -12.54 2.39
N ILE A 2 30.94 -13.14 2.17
CA ILE A 2 30.09 -13.73 3.22
C ILE A 2 30.78 -14.83 4.02
N GLU A 3 31.67 -15.59 3.37
CA GLU A 3 32.50 -16.68 3.94
C GLU A 3 33.44 -16.22 5.07
N GLN A 4 33.71 -14.90 5.15
CA GLN A 4 34.52 -14.32 6.22
C GLN A 4 33.76 -14.17 7.54
N PHE A 5 32.42 -14.22 7.46
CA PHE A 5 31.53 -13.95 8.59
C PHE A 5 30.70 -15.17 9.00
N TYR A 6 30.47 -16.10 8.07
CA TYR A 6 29.59 -17.23 8.27
C TYR A 6 30.22 -18.51 7.71
N ASP A 7 30.19 -19.61 8.49
CA ASP A 7 30.56 -20.93 8.05
C ASP A 7 29.41 -21.56 7.24
N LEU A 8 29.47 -21.38 5.91
CA LEU A 8 28.46 -21.85 4.98
C LEU A 8 28.98 -23.04 4.17
N LYS A 9 28.08 -24.00 3.90
CA LYS A 9 28.41 -25.13 3.04
C LYS A 9 28.77 -24.66 1.63
N PRO A 10 29.74 -25.28 0.92
CA PRO A 10 30.13 -24.89 -0.44
C PRO A 10 28.96 -24.83 -1.43
N GLN A 11 27.98 -25.75 -1.29
CA GLN A 11 26.78 -25.76 -2.13
C GLN A 11 25.91 -24.51 -1.97
N VAL A 12 25.81 -23.96 -0.74
CA VAL A 12 25.06 -22.72 -0.48
C VAL A 12 25.75 -21.51 -1.12
N LEU A 13 27.09 -21.47 -1.05
CA LEU A 13 27.90 -20.41 -1.67
C LEU A 13 27.83 -20.46 -3.20
N GLU A 14 27.73 -21.64 -3.78
CA GLU A 14 27.54 -21.81 -5.23
C GLU A 14 26.14 -21.32 -5.67
N LEU A 15 25.09 -21.69 -4.91
CA LEU A 15 23.73 -21.21 -5.12
C LEU A 15 23.64 -19.69 -5.01
N ASP A 16 24.26 -19.09 -3.99
CA ASP A 16 24.32 -17.63 -3.82
C ASP A 16 24.93 -16.94 -5.05
N ARG A 17 26.09 -17.39 -5.49
CA ARG A 17 26.75 -16.83 -6.69
C ARG A 17 25.88 -16.93 -7.92
N LYS A 18 25.27 -18.10 -8.16
CA LYS A 18 24.37 -18.32 -9.29
C LYS A 18 23.13 -17.45 -9.21
N THR A 19 22.54 -17.32 -8.02
CA THR A 19 21.37 -16.46 -7.78
C THR A 19 21.70 -15.00 -8.09
N LEU A 20 22.83 -14.48 -7.58
CA LEU A 20 23.25 -13.09 -7.85
C LEU A 20 23.51 -12.83 -9.35
N GLU A 21 24.05 -13.81 -10.07
CA GLU A 21 24.27 -13.72 -11.52
C GLU A 21 22.91 -13.63 -12.26
N LEU A 22 21.98 -14.53 -11.94
CA LEU A 22 20.65 -14.59 -12.59
C LEU A 22 19.78 -13.37 -12.28
N CYS A 23 19.93 -12.77 -11.09
CA CYS A 23 19.15 -11.60 -10.69
C CYS A 23 19.69 -10.27 -11.20
N ARG A 24 20.84 -10.24 -11.89
CA ARG A 24 21.54 -9.00 -12.27
C ARG A 24 20.65 -8.02 -13.05
N ASP A 25 19.95 -8.49 -14.06
CA ASP A 25 19.11 -7.64 -14.92
C ASP A 25 17.89 -7.11 -14.16
N GLN A 26 17.28 -7.95 -13.29
CA GLN A 26 16.18 -7.52 -12.43
C GLN A 26 16.65 -6.47 -11.42
N PHE A 27 17.83 -6.64 -10.84
CA PHE A 27 18.40 -5.65 -9.92
C PHE A 27 18.65 -4.31 -10.62
N ALA A 28 19.21 -4.33 -11.83
CA ALA A 28 19.43 -3.12 -12.61
C ALA A 28 18.11 -2.40 -12.91
N HIS A 29 17.08 -3.13 -13.31
CA HIS A 29 15.74 -2.56 -13.54
C HIS A 29 15.13 -1.92 -12.28
N LEU A 30 15.24 -2.61 -11.13
CA LEU A 30 14.77 -2.05 -9.85
C LEU A 30 15.54 -0.81 -9.42
N GLU A 31 16.84 -0.74 -9.73
CA GLU A 31 17.66 0.44 -9.47
C GLU A 31 17.25 1.63 -10.36
N GLU A 32 16.87 1.41 -11.61
CA GLU A 32 16.31 2.46 -12.47
C GLU A 32 14.99 3.01 -11.90
N ILE A 33 14.09 2.14 -11.41
CA ILE A 33 12.84 2.56 -10.74
C ILE A 33 13.16 3.37 -9.48
N ARG A 34 14.11 2.91 -8.66
CA ARG A 34 14.58 3.65 -7.47
C ARG A 34 15.07 5.03 -7.83
N ASP A 35 15.96 5.14 -8.80
CA ASP A 35 16.60 6.40 -9.19
C ASP A 35 15.55 7.40 -9.68
N TYR A 36 14.60 6.95 -10.50
CA TYR A 36 13.47 7.80 -10.91
C TYR A 36 12.65 8.29 -9.72
N ASN A 37 12.25 7.38 -8.82
CA ASN A 37 11.45 7.74 -7.65
C ASN A 37 12.23 8.62 -6.66
N GLN A 38 13.55 8.41 -6.51
CA GLN A 38 14.39 9.25 -5.66
C GLN A 38 14.53 10.67 -6.22
N LEU A 39 14.65 10.83 -7.54
CA LEU A 39 14.65 12.14 -8.17
C LEU A 39 13.28 12.83 -8.05
N LYS A 40 12.20 12.09 -8.24
CA LYS A 40 10.82 12.58 -8.01
C LYS A 40 10.65 13.06 -6.55
N MET A 41 11.14 12.28 -5.59
CA MET A 41 11.13 12.63 -4.17
C MET A 41 11.94 13.90 -3.89
N LEU A 42 13.18 13.94 -4.33
CA LEU A 42 14.04 15.11 -4.18
C LEU A 42 13.39 16.37 -4.77
N ARG A 43 12.78 16.23 -5.96
CA ARG A 43 12.06 17.33 -6.61
C ARG A 43 10.86 17.79 -5.78
N ALA A 44 10.07 16.88 -5.19
CA ALA A 44 8.96 17.24 -4.32
C ALA A 44 9.43 18.04 -3.10
N PHE A 45 10.50 17.61 -2.42
CA PHE A 45 11.07 18.32 -1.28
C PHE A 45 11.55 19.72 -1.67
N THR A 46 12.22 19.86 -2.83
CA THR A 46 12.75 21.13 -3.32
C THR A 46 11.63 22.09 -3.72
N ASP A 47 10.67 21.63 -4.50
CA ASP A 47 9.56 22.46 -5.00
C ASP A 47 8.65 22.95 -3.88
N CYS A 48 8.45 22.13 -2.84
CA CYS A 48 7.68 22.51 -1.65
C CYS A 48 8.49 23.33 -0.65
N GLY A 49 9.77 23.57 -0.89
CA GLY A 49 10.62 24.43 -0.04
C GLY A 49 10.76 23.87 1.38
N VAL A 50 11.09 22.58 1.52
CA VAL A 50 11.30 21.96 2.84
C VAL A 50 12.53 22.57 3.52
N GLU A 51 12.36 23.04 4.74
CA GLU A 51 13.40 23.66 5.57
C GLU A 51 13.54 22.94 6.93
N ALA A 52 14.62 23.18 7.64
CA ALA A 52 14.89 22.56 8.94
C ALA A 52 13.76 22.76 9.97
N ARG A 53 13.06 23.90 9.94
CA ARG A 53 11.90 24.17 10.83
C ARG A 53 10.75 23.21 10.63
N HIS A 54 10.56 22.64 9.44
CA HIS A 54 9.47 21.71 9.14
C HIS A 54 9.69 20.32 9.77
N PHE A 55 10.87 20.05 10.33
CA PHE A 55 11.13 18.82 11.09
C PHE A 55 10.72 18.91 12.56
N LEU A 56 10.26 20.08 13.01
CA LEU A 56 9.82 20.29 14.39
C LEU A 56 8.36 19.89 14.53
N GLY A 57 8.06 19.12 15.58
CA GLY A 57 6.71 18.68 15.87
C GLY A 57 5.89 19.76 16.59
N SER A 58 4.57 19.53 16.64
CA SER A 58 3.62 20.34 17.41
C SER A 58 2.96 19.50 18.50
N THR A 59 2.40 20.21 19.48
CA THR A 59 1.64 19.65 20.61
C THR A 59 0.28 20.32 20.74
N GLY A 60 -0.57 19.81 21.62
CA GLY A 60 -1.90 20.35 21.84
C GLY A 60 -2.83 20.08 20.64
N TYR A 61 -3.59 21.07 20.24
CA TYR A 61 -4.52 20.94 19.14
C TYR A 61 -3.84 20.88 17.75
N GLY A 62 -2.62 21.40 17.64
CA GLY A 62 -1.91 21.45 16.35
C GLY A 62 -2.64 22.32 15.31
N VAL A 63 -3.31 23.39 15.73
CA VAL A 63 -3.95 24.33 14.80
C VAL A 63 -2.85 25.07 14.03
N TRP A 64 -3.01 25.22 12.73
CA TRP A 64 -2.05 25.91 11.85
C TRP A 64 -0.61 25.34 11.92
N ASP A 65 -0.50 24.01 12.02
CA ASP A 65 0.79 23.32 12.00
C ASP A 65 1.40 23.36 10.59
N ASP A 66 2.28 24.34 10.36
CA ASP A 66 2.97 24.54 9.08
C ASP A 66 3.81 23.32 8.68
N SER A 67 4.42 22.67 9.66
CA SER A 67 5.26 21.49 9.43
C SER A 67 4.45 20.27 8.97
N ARG A 68 3.28 20.04 9.58
CA ARG A 68 2.32 19.02 9.17
C ARG A 68 1.81 19.29 7.75
N ASN A 69 1.37 20.51 7.50
CA ASN A 69 0.87 20.92 6.19
C ASN A 69 1.95 20.77 5.12
N LYS A 70 3.20 21.07 5.45
CA LYS A 70 4.35 20.88 4.55
C LYS A 70 4.59 19.41 4.22
N LEU A 71 4.45 18.50 5.18
CA LEU A 71 4.55 17.05 4.92
C LEU A 71 3.45 16.58 3.96
N GLU A 72 2.20 17.04 4.15
CA GLU A 72 1.09 16.71 3.28
C GLU A 72 1.28 17.28 1.85
N GLU A 73 1.82 18.49 1.72
CA GLU A 73 2.16 19.09 0.43
C GLU A 73 3.24 18.28 -0.32
N VAL A 74 4.33 17.91 0.37
CA VAL A 74 5.40 17.08 -0.19
C VAL A 74 4.86 15.71 -0.62
N PHE A 75 4.04 15.10 0.22
CA PHE A 75 3.43 13.79 -0.08
C PHE A 75 2.53 13.89 -1.31
N SER A 76 1.63 14.87 -1.35
CA SER A 76 0.74 15.12 -2.50
C SER A 76 1.54 15.31 -3.79
N ARG A 77 2.57 16.14 -3.74
CA ARG A 77 3.45 16.42 -4.89
C ARG A 77 4.15 15.16 -5.39
N CYS A 78 4.67 14.34 -4.47
CA CYS A 78 5.38 13.11 -4.83
C CYS A 78 4.45 12.05 -5.41
N MET A 79 3.24 11.89 -4.85
CA MET A 79 2.27 10.89 -5.28
C MET A 79 1.40 11.34 -6.47
N GLY A 80 1.46 12.62 -6.87
CA GLY A 80 0.63 13.18 -7.92
C GLY A 80 -0.82 13.39 -7.48
N ALA A 81 -1.05 13.68 -6.20
CA ALA A 81 -2.35 13.99 -5.62
C ALA A 81 -2.61 15.50 -5.65
N GLU A 82 -3.90 15.87 -5.64
CA GLU A 82 -4.32 17.26 -5.42
C GLU A 82 -4.17 17.66 -3.95
N ASP A 83 -4.44 16.71 -3.03
CA ASP A 83 -4.31 16.89 -1.59
C ASP A 83 -3.99 15.57 -0.88
N ALA A 84 -3.48 15.65 0.35
CA ALA A 84 -3.23 14.50 1.19
C ALA A 84 -3.53 14.76 2.67
N LEU A 85 -3.81 13.68 3.39
CA LEU A 85 -3.90 13.60 4.83
C LEU A 85 -2.82 12.62 5.30
N VAL A 86 -1.73 13.14 5.87
CA VAL A 86 -0.59 12.34 6.37
C VAL A 86 -0.47 12.55 7.88
N ARG A 87 -0.82 11.53 8.67
CA ARG A 87 -0.98 11.70 10.11
C ARG A 87 -0.40 10.54 10.92
N PRO A 88 0.33 10.85 12.01
CA PRO A 88 0.82 9.83 12.94
C PRO A 88 -0.31 9.14 13.72
N GLN A 89 -1.49 9.76 13.84
CA GLN A 89 -2.66 9.21 14.52
C GLN A 89 -3.33 8.05 13.78
N PHE A 90 -2.99 7.78 12.53
CA PHE A 90 -3.37 6.54 11.89
C PHE A 90 -2.60 5.38 12.52
N MET A 91 -3.25 4.56 13.31
CA MET A 91 -2.63 3.47 14.07
C MET A 91 -2.17 2.30 13.21
N SER A 92 -2.76 2.14 12.03
CA SER A 92 -2.47 1.02 11.11
C SER A 92 -3.01 1.31 9.72
N GLY A 93 -2.61 0.50 8.72
CA GLY A 93 -3.22 0.54 7.38
C GLY A 93 -4.73 0.29 7.44
N THR A 94 -5.18 -0.71 8.21
CA THR A 94 -6.62 -0.98 8.41
C THR A 94 -7.36 0.24 8.96
N HIS A 95 -6.80 0.95 9.94
CA HIS A 95 -7.39 2.19 10.45
C HIS A 95 -7.48 3.27 9.35
N THR A 96 -6.43 3.44 8.56
CA THR A 96 -6.42 4.40 7.44
C THR A 96 -7.52 4.08 6.42
N LEU A 97 -7.63 2.82 6.01
CA LEU A 97 -8.68 2.36 5.09
C LEU A 97 -10.08 2.52 5.69
N THR A 98 -10.24 2.23 6.98
CA THR A 98 -11.50 2.43 7.72
C THR A 98 -11.95 3.89 7.66
N VAL A 99 -11.05 4.81 7.99
CA VAL A 99 -11.35 6.26 7.94
C VAL A 99 -11.72 6.70 6.52
N ALA A 100 -10.99 6.22 5.50
CA ALA A 100 -11.29 6.53 4.11
C ALA A 100 -12.69 6.03 3.70
N LEU A 101 -13.00 4.77 3.95
CA LEU A 101 -14.27 4.17 3.57
C LEU A 101 -15.46 4.83 4.29
N PHE A 102 -15.39 5.01 5.61
CA PHE A 102 -16.43 5.74 6.35
C PHE A 102 -16.51 7.23 5.99
N GLY A 103 -15.44 7.82 5.47
CA GLY A 103 -15.43 9.18 4.94
C GLY A 103 -16.15 9.28 3.60
N LEU A 104 -15.95 8.31 2.72
CA LEU A 104 -16.50 8.28 1.38
C LEU A 104 -17.96 7.82 1.34
N LEU A 105 -18.34 6.83 2.14
CA LEU A 105 -19.62 6.13 2.08
C LEU A 105 -20.63 6.64 3.11
N ARG A 106 -21.92 6.54 2.77
CA ARG A 106 -23.08 6.85 3.62
C ARG A 106 -24.08 5.69 3.57
N ALA A 107 -25.04 5.68 4.48
CA ALA A 107 -26.13 4.69 4.47
C ALA A 107 -26.85 4.69 3.10
N GLY A 108 -27.03 3.52 2.52
CA GLY A 108 -27.58 3.31 1.18
C GLY A 108 -26.55 3.27 0.06
N ASP A 109 -25.30 3.69 0.30
CA ASP A 109 -24.21 3.58 -0.66
C ASP A 109 -23.74 2.12 -0.82
N THR A 110 -23.10 1.82 -1.94
CA THR A 110 -22.53 0.50 -2.24
C THR A 110 -21.01 0.57 -2.37
N LEU A 111 -20.31 -0.26 -1.59
CA LEU A 111 -18.90 -0.57 -1.74
C LEU A 111 -18.74 -1.80 -2.63
N LEU A 112 -18.11 -1.65 -3.80
CA LEU A 112 -17.77 -2.75 -4.69
C LEU A 112 -16.28 -3.12 -4.55
N ALA A 113 -15.97 -4.32 -4.08
CA ALA A 113 -14.63 -4.88 -4.14
C ALA A 113 -14.37 -5.49 -5.54
N ALA A 114 -13.69 -4.74 -6.41
CA ALA A 114 -13.55 -5.09 -7.82
C ALA A 114 -12.42 -6.09 -8.12
N THR A 115 -11.59 -6.40 -7.14
CA THR A 115 -10.40 -7.28 -7.29
C THR A 115 -10.45 -8.50 -6.38
N GLY A 116 -11.64 -9.01 -6.16
CA GLY A 116 -11.93 -10.09 -5.23
C GLY A 116 -12.07 -9.61 -3.79
N ARG A 117 -12.29 -10.57 -2.91
CA ARG A 117 -12.51 -10.35 -1.49
C ARG A 117 -11.31 -9.62 -0.85
N PRO A 118 -11.51 -8.55 -0.08
CA PRO A 118 -10.45 -7.84 0.62
C PRO A 118 -9.73 -8.72 1.64
N TYR A 119 -8.56 -8.28 2.11
CA TYR A 119 -7.82 -8.99 3.14
C TYR A 119 -8.58 -9.02 4.49
N ASP A 120 -8.23 -10.01 5.32
CA ASP A 120 -8.97 -10.43 6.52
C ASP A 120 -9.37 -9.31 7.48
N THR A 121 -8.47 -8.37 7.80
CA THR A 121 -8.80 -7.30 8.75
C THR A 121 -9.74 -6.25 8.16
N LEU A 122 -9.77 -6.08 6.84
CA LEU A 122 -10.73 -5.20 6.17
C LEU A 122 -12.13 -5.87 6.06
N GLU A 123 -12.18 -7.20 6.00
CA GLU A 123 -13.45 -7.93 6.09
C GLU A 123 -14.23 -7.56 7.37
N GLY A 124 -13.53 -7.48 8.51
CA GLY A 124 -14.13 -7.06 9.78
C GLY A 124 -14.67 -5.63 9.74
N VAL A 125 -13.98 -4.71 9.08
CA VAL A 125 -14.44 -3.32 8.90
C VAL A 125 -15.70 -3.26 8.04
N ILE A 126 -15.76 -4.05 6.99
CA ILE A 126 -16.91 -4.11 6.08
C ILE A 126 -18.10 -4.79 6.77
N GLY A 127 -17.85 -5.84 7.56
CA GLY A 127 -18.87 -6.67 8.21
C GLY A 127 -19.06 -8.00 7.52
N ILE A 128 -18.05 -8.49 6.80
CA ILE A 128 -18.09 -9.79 6.13
C ILE A 128 -17.84 -10.91 7.14
N GLY A 129 -18.76 -11.86 7.22
CA GLY A 129 -18.66 -12.96 8.18
C GLY A 129 -18.94 -12.54 9.62
N GLU A 130 -18.29 -13.19 10.59
CA GLU A 130 -18.49 -12.93 12.02
C GLU A 130 -17.52 -11.89 12.60
N ALA A 131 -16.43 -11.59 11.89
CA ALA A 131 -15.45 -10.59 12.33
C ALA A 131 -16.06 -9.19 12.32
N GLY A 132 -15.91 -8.46 13.43
CA GLY A 132 -16.44 -7.09 13.55
C GLY A 132 -17.95 -7.00 13.82
N LYS A 133 -18.70 -8.09 13.89
CA LYS A 133 -20.13 -8.09 14.17
C LYS A 133 -20.45 -7.44 15.52
N GLY A 134 -21.37 -6.48 15.50
CA GLY A 134 -21.71 -5.68 16.69
C GLY A 134 -20.70 -4.58 17.05
N CYS A 135 -19.68 -4.35 16.19
CA CYS A 135 -18.62 -3.38 16.42
C CYS A 135 -18.75 -2.09 15.60
N GLY A 136 -19.84 -1.91 14.86
CA GLY A 136 -20.05 -0.74 14.01
C GLY A 136 -19.37 -0.88 12.65
N THR A 137 -19.63 -1.97 11.95
CA THR A 137 -19.14 -2.23 10.60
C THR A 137 -19.85 -1.37 9.54
N LEU A 138 -19.29 -1.28 8.33
CA LEU A 138 -19.95 -0.56 7.23
C LEU A 138 -21.38 -1.07 6.99
N GLN A 139 -21.59 -2.38 6.98
CA GLN A 139 -22.91 -2.97 6.79
C GLN A 139 -23.89 -2.62 7.93
N GLU A 140 -23.43 -2.56 9.18
CA GLU A 140 -24.26 -2.13 10.33
C GLU A 140 -24.65 -0.65 10.25
N TYR A 141 -23.89 0.19 9.54
CA TYR A 141 -24.24 1.57 9.21
C TYR A 141 -25.04 1.71 7.91
N GLY A 142 -25.55 0.60 7.36
CA GLY A 142 -26.44 0.59 6.19
C GLY A 142 -25.73 0.77 4.86
N ILE A 143 -24.42 0.51 4.80
CA ILE A 143 -23.65 0.49 3.54
C ILE A 143 -23.73 -0.91 2.95
N HIS A 144 -24.05 -1.01 1.67
CA HIS A 144 -24.09 -2.27 0.96
C HIS A 144 -22.69 -2.70 0.53
N TYR A 145 -22.43 -4.00 0.61
CA TYR A 145 -21.19 -4.61 0.12
C TYR A 145 -21.48 -5.52 -1.06
N ASP A 146 -20.65 -5.39 -2.09
CA ASP A 146 -20.67 -6.25 -3.26
C ASP A 146 -19.23 -6.59 -3.67
N GLU A 147 -19.02 -7.76 -4.32
CA GLU A 147 -17.69 -8.17 -4.75
C GLU A 147 -17.72 -8.86 -6.12
N VAL A 148 -16.68 -8.60 -6.91
CA VAL A 148 -16.39 -9.34 -8.14
C VAL A 148 -15.20 -10.25 -7.90
N PRO A 149 -15.39 -11.58 -7.86
CA PRO A 149 -14.28 -12.51 -7.77
C PRO A 149 -13.33 -12.39 -8.96
N LEU A 150 -12.07 -12.69 -8.74
CA LEU A 150 -11.11 -12.81 -9.84
C LEU A 150 -11.41 -14.05 -10.68
N LEU A 151 -11.04 -14.01 -11.95
CA LEU A 151 -11.06 -15.16 -12.84
C LEU A 151 -10.08 -16.26 -12.35
N PRO A 152 -10.18 -17.51 -12.83
CA PRO A 152 -9.31 -18.60 -12.40
C PRO A 152 -7.81 -18.36 -12.62
N ASP A 153 -7.45 -17.47 -13.54
CA ASP A 153 -6.08 -17.04 -13.81
C ASP A 153 -5.65 -15.82 -12.95
N PHE A 154 -6.47 -15.45 -11.97
CA PHE A 154 -6.30 -14.29 -11.11
C PHE A 154 -6.37 -12.93 -11.80
N THR A 155 -6.87 -12.85 -13.02
CA THR A 155 -7.16 -11.56 -13.67
C THR A 155 -8.52 -11.01 -13.24
N PRO A 156 -8.72 -9.65 -13.26
CA PRO A 156 -10.03 -9.06 -12.98
C PRO A 156 -11.07 -9.44 -14.05
N ASP A 157 -12.29 -9.77 -13.61
CA ASP A 157 -13.42 -9.96 -14.50
C ASP A 157 -14.02 -8.60 -14.90
N TYR A 158 -13.51 -8.03 -15.98
CA TYR A 158 -13.94 -6.70 -16.44
C TYR A 158 -15.41 -6.66 -16.85
N ALA A 159 -15.99 -7.77 -17.31
CA ALA A 159 -17.41 -7.81 -17.69
C ALA A 159 -18.30 -7.74 -16.44
N ALA A 160 -17.98 -8.52 -15.42
CA ALA A 160 -18.66 -8.45 -14.13
C ALA A 160 -18.45 -7.08 -13.44
N ILE A 161 -17.22 -6.55 -13.45
CA ILE A 161 -16.94 -5.20 -12.91
C ILE A 161 -17.83 -4.15 -13.58
N ALA A 162 -17.97 -4.16 -14.90
CA ALA A 162 -18.84 -3.21 -15.61
C ALA A 162 -20.31 -3.33 -15.20
N GLU A 163 -20.79 -4.53 -14.90
CA GLU A 163 -22.18 -4.75 -14.47
C GLU A 163 -22.41 -4.24 -13.04
N HIS A 164 -21.53 -4.66 -12.11
CA HIS A 164 -21.65 -4.32 -10.69
C HIS A 164 -21.36 -2.83 -10.40
N ALA A 165 -20.48 -2.21 -11.18
CA ALA A 165 -20.15 -0.78 -11.02
C ALA A 165 -21.32 0.16 -11.30
N LYS A 166 -22.36 -0.26 -12.03
CA LYS A 166 -23.53 0.59 -12.33
C LYS A 166 -24.23 1.14 -11.08
N THR A 167 -24.16 0.40 -9.98
CA THR A 167 -24.79 0.77 -8.70
C THR A 167 -23.79 1.09 -7.61
N ALA A 168 -22.50 0.96 -7.88
CA ALA A 168 -21.44 1.22 -6.89
C ALA A 168 -21.24 2.72 -6.66
N THR A 169 -21.12 3.13 -5.40
CA THR A 169 -20.66 4.48 -5.02
C THR A 169 -19.15 4.53 -4.98
N VAL A 170 -18.51 3.49 -4.45
CA VAL A 170 -17.05 3.32 -4.36
C VAL A 170 -16.65 1.98 -4.94
N VAL A 171 -15.70 1.98 -5.86
CA VAL A 171 -14.98 0.80 -6.33
C VAL A 171 -13.66 0.70 -5.60
N HIS A 172 -13.51 -0.33 -4.79
CA HIS A 172 -12.29 -0.63 -4.03
C HIS A 172 -11.40 -1.59 -4.82
N ILE A 173 -10.13 -1.23 -4.95
CA ILE A 173 -9.08 -2.03 -5.57
C ILE A 173 -7.99 -2.28 -4.52
N GLN A 174 -7.77 -3.54 -4.16
CA GLN A 174 -6.61 -3.95 -3.36
C GLN A 174 -5.45 -4.27 -4.29
N ARG A 175 -4.43 -3.38 -4.32
CA ARG A 175 -3.27 -3.52 -5.21
C ARG A 175 -2.41 -4.72 -4.85
N SER A 176 -1.98 -4.79 -3.60
CA SER A 176 -1.17 -5.91 -3.10
C SER A 176 -1.95 -7.22 -3.10
N ARG A 177 -1.21 -8.29 -3.26
CA ARG A 177 -1.75 -9.67 -3.24
C ARG A 177 -2.41 -10.08 -1.92
N GLY A 178 -2.10 -9.41 -0.81
CA GLY A 178 -2.50 -9.88 0.51
C GLY A 178 -1.95 -11.28 0.79
N TYR A 179 -2.83 -12.21 1.22
CA TYR A 179 -2.48 -13.62 1.47
C TYR A 179 -2.80 -14.57 0.31
N THR A 180 -3.22 -14.02 -0.84
CA THR A 180 -3.58 -14.83 -2.01
C THR A 180 -2.33 -15.21 -2.83
N GLN A 181 -2.46 -16.21 -3.71
CA GLN A 181 -1.37 -16.62 -4.61
C GLN A 181 -1.34 -15.87 -5.94
N ARG A 182 -2.10 -14.77 -6.08
CA ARG A 182 -2.03 -13.91 -7.26
C ARG A 182 -0.79 -13.01 -7.23
N ASN A 183 -0.39 -12.47 -8.36
CA ASN A 183 0.53 -11.32 -8.40
C ASN A 183 -0.18 -10.05 -7.88
N ALA A 184 0.59 -9.08 -7.37
CA ALA A 184 0.09 -7.74 -7.13
C ALA A 184 -0.28 -7.08 -8.46
N PHE A 185 -1.32 -6.23 -8.47
CA PHE A 185 -1.75 -5.56 -9.69
C PHE A 185 -0.78 -4.43 -10.07
N ASP A 186 -0.41 -4.42 -11.35
CA ASP A 186 0.29 -3.30 -11.96
C ASP A 186 -0.68 -2.12 -12.21
N LEU A 187 -0.11 -0.99 -12.59
CA LEU A 187 -0.90 0.22 -12.83
C LEU A 187 -1.78 0.13 -14.07
N ASP A 188 -1.40 -0.64 -15.06
CA ASP A 188 -2.21 -0.82 -16.28
C ASP A 188 -3.45 -1.66 -15.98
N THR A 189 -3.35 -2.66 -15.11
CA THR A 189 -4.50 -3.41 -14.59
C THR A 189 -5.42 -2.50 -13.77
N ILE A 190 -4.86 -1.68 -12.87
CA ILE A 190 -5.64 -0.70 -12.08
C ILE A 190 -6.36 0.28 -12.99
N GLN A 191 -5.67 0.83 -13.99
CA GLN A 191 -6.26 1.74 -14.97
C GLN A 191 -7.42 1.09 -15.71
N LYS A 192 -7.24 -0.14 -16.18
CA LYS A 192 -8.29 -0.86 -16.89
C LYS A 192 -9.52 -1.15 -16.03
N VAL A 193 -9.33 -1.45 -14.73
CA VAL A 193 -10.45 -1.58 -13.78
C VAL A 193 -11.15 -0.25 -13.60
N ALA A 194 -10.41 0.86 -13.38
CA ALA A 194 -10.96 2.20 -13.22
C ALA A 194 -11.74 2.66 -14.45
N ASP A 195 -11.17 2.49 -15.64
CA ASP A 195 -11.82 2.86 -16.90
C ASP A 195 -13.09 2.05 -17.16
N THR A 196 -13.06 0.75 -16.83
CA THR A 196 -14.22 -0.14 -16.94
C THR A 196 -15.35 0.30 -16.03
N ALA A 197 -15.04 0.60 -14.76
CA ALA A 197 -16.03 1.04 -13.80
C ALA A 197 -16.61 2.41 -14.16
N ARG A 198 -15.77 3.40 -14.55
CA ARG A 198 -16.23 4.74 -14.96
C ARG A 198 -17.05 4.75 -16.23
N LYS A 199 -16.75 3.85 -17.17
CA LYS A 199 -17.57 3.70 -18.38
C LYS A 199 -19.00 3.26 -18.05
N ALA A 200 -19.16 2.43 -17.01
CA ALA A 200 -20.47 1.94 -16.55
C ALA A 200 -21.17 2.95 -15.62
N ASN A 201 -20.40 3.65 -14.79
CA ASN A 201 -20.90 4.67 -13.85
C ASN A 201 -19.88 5.83 -13.77
N PRO A 202 -20.13 6.95 -14.44
CA PRO A 202 -19.20 8.10 -14.46
C PRO A 202 -18.95 8.75 -13.10
N ASP A 203 -19.87 8.60 -12.15
CA ASP A 203 -19.83 9.23 -10.83
C ASP A 203 -19.14 8.35 -9.77
N VAL A 204 -18.72 7.13 -10.13
CA VAL A 204 -18.11 6.20 -9.21
C VAL A 204 -16.73 6.69 -8.72
N VAL A 205 -16.47 6.56 -7.43
CA VAL A 205 -15.17 6.87 -6.83
C VAL A 205 -14.28 5.62 -6.88
N ILE A 206 -13.09 5.76 -7.47
CA ILE A 206 -12.08 4.69 -7.51
C ILE A 206 -11.14 4.85 -6.32
N PHE A 207 -11.22 3.93 -5.38
CA PHE A 207 -10.41 3.90 -4.16
C PHE A 207 -9.42 2.74 -4.20
N VAL A 208 -8.11 3.03 -4.10
CA VAL A 208 -7.05 2.02 -4.13
C VAL A 208 -6.38 1.88 -2.75
N ASP A 209 -6.43 0.68 -2.19
CA ASP A 209 -5.50 0.28 -1.14
C ASP A 209 -4.12 0.04 -1.77
N ASN A 210 -3.23 1.01 -1.58
CA ASN A 210 -1.89 1.04 -2.17
C ASN A 210 -0.80 0.44 -1.26
N CYS A 211 -1.18 -0.15 -0.12
CA CYS A 211 -0.22 -0.78 0.80
C CYS A 211 0.72 -1.74 0.07
N TYR A 212 2.02 -1.60 0.31
CA TYR A 212 3.12 -2.35 -0.30
C TYR A 212 3.39 -2.06 -1.78
N GLY A 213 2.55 -1.22 -2.44
CA GLY A 213 2.73 -0.85 -3.84
C GLY A 213 3.51 0.43 -4.07
N GLU A 214 3.68 1.26 -3.04
CA GLU A 214 4.33 2.55 -3.15
C GLU A 214 5.79 2.40 -3.60
N PHE A 215 6.20 3.19 -4.59
CA PHE A 215 7.55 3.21 -5.16
C PHE A 215 8.01 1.92 -5.85
N THR A 216 7.12 0.94 -6.06
CA THR A 216 7.44 -0.28 -6.82
C THR A 216 7.45 -0.06 -8.33
N GLN A 217 6.85 1.02 -8.80
CA GLN A 217 6.83 1.48 -10.19
C GLN A 217 7.16 2.97 -10.26
N ILE A 218 7.43 3.50 -11.46
CA ILE A 218 7.74 4.94 -11.65
C ILE A 218 6.52 5.85 -11.45
N ARG A 219 5.31 5.31 -11.63
CA ARG A 219 4.02 5.99 -11.43
C ARG A 219 3.32 5.46 -10.18
N GLU A 220 2.29 6.18 -9.73
CA GLU A 220 1.41 5.77 -8.63
C GLU A 220 -0.05 5.64 -9.12
N PRO A 221 -0.95 4.95 -8.39
CA PRO A 221 -2.30 4.63 -8.86
C PRO A 221 -3.16 5.84 -9.22
N LEU A 222 -2.89 7.03 -8.66
CA LEU A 222 -3.59 8.26 -9.05
C LEU A 222 -3.40 8.58 -10.54
N SER A 223 -2.23 8.31 -11.10
CA SER A 223 -1.97 8.45 -12.54
C SER A 223 -2.59 7.35 -13.40
N ALA A 224 -3.10 6.30 -12.76
CA ALA A 224 -3.78 5.17 -13.38
C ALA A 224 -5.30 5.17 -13.12
N GLY A 225 -5.85 6.34 -12.83
CA GLY A 225 -7.28 6.54 -12.72
C GLY A 225 -7.86 6.35 -11.32
N ALA A 226 -7.07 6.14 -10.27
CA ALA A 226 -7.59 6.21 -8.91
C ALA A 226 -7.99 7.66 -8.55
N ASP A 227 -9.07 7.83 -7.79
CA ASP A 227 -9.48 9.11 -7.23
C ASP A 227 -8.87 9.34 -5.86
N VAL A 228 -8.72 8.27 -5.08
CA VAL A 228 -8.12 8.26 -3.75
C VAL A 228 -7.27 7.02 -3.58
N ILE A 229 -6.12 7.20 -2.97
CA ILE A 229 -5.24 6.12 -2.48
C ILE A 229 -5.09 6.21 -0.97
N ALA A 230 -4.91 5.08 -0.32
CA ALA A 230 -4.60 5.04 1.10
C ALA A 230 -3.57 3.95 1.41
N GLY A 231 -2.83 4.15 2.50
CA GLY A 231 -1.82 3.21 2.94
C GLY A 231 -1.24 3.54 4.30
N SER A 232 -0.17 2.86 4.66
CA SER A 232 0.44 2.94 5.98
C SER A 232 1.89 3.38 5.93
N PHE A 233 2.26 4.33 6.79
CA PHE A 233 3.64 4.78 6.94
C PHE A 233 4.56 3.80 7.69
N ILE A 234 4.03 2.78 8.33
CA ILE A 234 4.87 1.68 8.86
C ILE A 234 5.32 0.67 7.78
N LYS A 235 4.90 0.91 6.52
CA LYS A 235 5.24 0.12 5.33
C LYS A 235 6.15 0.93 4.40
N ASN A 236 6.03 0.73 3.09
CA ASN A 236 6.89 1.34 2.08
C ASN A 236 7.17 2.83 2.29
N PRO A 237 6.16 3.72 2.45
CA PRO A 237 6.41 5.16 2.51
C PRO A 237 7.22 5.60 3.73
N GLY A 238 7.22 4.81 4.78
CA GLY A 238 7.98 5.14 6.01
C GLY A 238 9.43 4.72 5.99
N GLY A 239 9.90 4.02 4.93
CA GLY A 239 11.31 3.68 4.73
C GLY A 239 11.93 2.92 5.90
N GLY A 240 11.16 2.17 6.68
CA GLY A 240 11.64 1.46 7.87
C GLY A 240 12.01 2.36 9.05
N ILE A 241 11.78 3.67 8.96
CA ILE A 241 12.15 4.68 9.96
C ILE A 241 10.91 5.21 10.69
N THR A 242 9.85 5.52 9.94
CA THR A 242 8.62 6.10 10.52
C THR A 242 7.96 5.11 11.48
N PRO A 243 7.73 5.50 12.75
CA PRO A 243 7.28 4.56 13.79
C PRO A 243 5.78 4.25 13.73
N THR A 244 4.98 5.14 13.14
CA THR A 244 3.52 5.05 13.09
C THR A 244 2.96 5.92 11.98
N GLY A 245 1.68 5.82 11.71
CA GLY A 245 1.00 6.71 10.79
C GLY A 245 0.50 6.04 9.53
N GLY A 246 -0.23 6.84 8.78
CA GLY A 246 -0.80 6.46 7.49
C GLY A 246 -1.05 7.68 6.63
N TYR A 247 -1.50 7.42 5.41
CA TYR A 247 -1.83 8.46 4.47
C TYR A 247 -3.11 8.16 3.70
N ILE A 248 -3.81 9.23 3.33
CA ILE A 248 -4.89 9.23 2.35
C ILE A 248 -4.57 10.37 1.39
N ALA A 249 -4.56 10.12 0.08
CA ALA A 249 -4.22 11.13 -0.90
C ALA A 249 -5.04 10.96 -2.18
N GLY A 250 -5.35 12.05 -2.86
CA GLY A 250 -6.14 12.01 -4.08
C GLY A 250 -6.77 13.35 -4.43
N LYS A 251 -8.01 13.32 -4.91
CA LYS A 251 -8.79 14.53 -5.22
C LYS A 251 -9.05 15.32 -3.94
N ALA A 252 -8.89 16.64 -4.00
CA ALA A 252 -8.94 17.51 -2.83
C ALA A 252 -10.30 17.47 -2.10
N ASP A 253 -11.40 17.46 -2.85
CA ASP A 253 -12.75 17.36 -2.29
C ASP A 253 -13.01 16.04 -1.56
N LEU A 254 -12.45 14.94 -2.04
CA LEU A 254 -12.57 13.63 -1.39
C LEU A 254 -11.69 13.54 -0.15
N VAL A 255 -10.46 14.05 -0.20
CA VAL A 255 -9.55 14.10 0.96
C VAL A 255 -10.16 14.97 2.06
N GLU A 256 -10.74 16.14 1.72
CA GLU A 256 -11.44 16.99 2.65
C GLU A 256 -12.63 16.27 3.29
N LYS A 257 -13.50 15.64 2.48
CA LYS A 257 -14.62 14.83 2.97
C LYS A 257 -14.19 13.74 3.95
N ILE A 258 -13.09 13.06 3.67
CA ILE A 258 -12.53 12.00 4.53
C ILE A 258 -11.96 12.59 5.82
N SER A 259 -11.34 13.77 5.77
CA SER A 259 -10.70 14.39 6.94
C SER A 259 -11.69 14.68 8.07
N HIS A 260 -12.95 14.94 7.75
CA HIS A 260 -14.05 15.08 8.72
C HIS A 260 -14.37 13.77 9.46
N ARG A 261 -14.06 12.62 8.84
CA ARG A 261 -14.19 11.33 9.54
C ARG A 261 -12.97 11.02 10.39
N PHE A 262 -11.80 11.50 9.97
CA PHE A 262 -10.56 11.33 10.72
C PHE A 262 -10.57 12.12 12.05
N THR A 263 -11.05 13.34 12.02
CA THR A 263 -11.18 14.22 13.20
C THR A 263 -12.63 14.25 13.70
N ALA A 264 -13.39 15.24 13.24
CA ALA A 264 -14.83 15.36 13.48
C ALA A 264 -15.49 16.21 12.38
N PRO A 265 -16.80 16.05 12.13
CA PRO A 265 -17.53 16.91 11.21
C PRO A 265 -17.36 18.39 11.56
N GLY A 266 -16.96 19.18 10.57
CA GLY A 266 -16.70 20.61 10.70
C GLY A 266 -15.28 20.99 11.16
N ILE A 267 -14.44 20.01 11.51
CA ILE A 267 -13.03 20.24 11.88
C ILE A 267 -12.09 19.94 10.72
N GLY A 268 -12.27 18.76 10.08
CA GLY A 268 -11.45 18.39 8.92
C GLY A 268 -9.95 18.31 9.22
N LYS A 269 -9.13 18.89 8.34
CA LYS A 269 -7.66 18.86 8.43
C LYS A 269 -7.05 19.81 9.47
N ASP A 270 -7.82 20.71 10.05
CA ASP A 270 -7.30 21.85 10.82
C ASP A 270 -6.64 21.45 12.14
N LEU A 271 -6.98 20.30 12.68
CA LEU A 271 -6.46 19.80 13.96
C LEU A 271 -5.60 18.54 13.80
N GLY A 272 -4.83 18.29 14.83
CA GLY A 272 -3.99 17.10 14.98
C GLY A 272 -2.52 17.47 15.11
N CYS A 273 -2.03 17.44 16.36
CA CYS A 273 -0.60 17.66 16.60
C CYS A 273 0.22 16.47 16.05
N THR A 274 1.45 16.77 15.67
CA THR A 274 2.37 15.79 15.08
C THR A 274 3.30 15.17 16.11
N GLN A 275 3.28 15.68 17.35
CA GLN A 275 4.20 15.28 18.41
C GLN A 275 5.65 15.40 17.86
N ASP A 276 6.53 14.50 18.16
CA ASP A 276 7.89 14.54 17.61
C ASP A 276 8.09 13.60 16.41
N SER A 277 7.02 13.22 15.71
CA SER A 277 7.07 12.23 14.63
C SER A 277 7.54 12.79 13.27
N LEU A 278 7.49 14.11 13.06
CA LEU A 278 7.70 14.72 11.74
C LEU A 278 9.08 14.43 11.16
N ARG A 279 10.13 14.59 11.97
CA ARG A 279 11.50 14.34 11.51
C ARG A 279 11.64 12.91 10.95
N ASP A 280 11.15 11.94 11.68
CA ASP A 280 11.25 10.53 11.28
C ASP A 280 10.34 10.23 10.07
N THR A 281 9.18 10.88 10.00
CA THR A 281 8.27 10.73 8.86
C THR A 281 8.85 11.32 7.57
N PHE A 282 9.40 12.55 7.61
CA PHE A 282 10.08 13.14 6.47
C PHE A 282 11.30 12.32 6.05
N LEU A 283 12.12 11.88 7.01
CA LEU A 283 13.31 11.09 6.75
C LEU A 283 12.96 9.74 6.15
N GLY A 284 12.00 9.03 6.74
CA GLY A 284 11.51 7.75 6.24
C GLY A 284 10.95 7.88 4.82
N PHE A 285 10.15 8.90 4.56
CA PHE A 285 9.58 9.16 3.25
C PHE A 285 10.66 9.46 2.21
N TYR A 286 11.65 10.29 2.58
CA TYR A 286 12.77 10.62 1.69
C TYR A 286 13.59 9.39 1.28
N TYR A 287 13.84 8.45 2.20
CA TYR A 287 14.60 7.24 1.92
C TYR A 287 13.76 6.08 1.36
N ALA A 288 12.43 6.20 1.37
CA ALA A 288 11.52 5.13 0.97
C ALA A 288 11.84 4.51 -0.40
N PRO A 289 12.16 5.25 -1.48
CA PRO A 289 12.50 4.64 -2.76
C PRO A 289 13.69 3.69 -2.69
N GLY A 290 14.73 4.07 -1.94
CA GLY A 290 15.92 3.23 -1.72
C GLY A 290 15.60 1.98 -0.91
N VAL A 291 14.84 2.12 0.18
CA VAL A 291 14.45 1.01 1.05
C VAL A 291 13.54 0.02 0.31
N VAL A 292 12.58 0.52 -0.47
CA VAL A 292 11.70 -0.33 -1.29
C VAL A 292 12.48 -1.09 -2.36
N CYS A 293 13.44 -0.44 -3.02
CA CYS A 293 14.33 -1.11 -3.97
C CYS A 293 15.07 -2.29 -3.33
N GLU A 294 15.67 -2.09 -2.16
CA GLU A 294 16.40 -3.16 -1.48
C GLU A 294 15.45 -4.28 -0.97
N ALA A 295 14.23 -3.95 -0.56
CA ALA A 295 13.21 -4.93 -0.23
C ALA A 295 12.83 -5.77 -1.46
N LEU A 296 12.62 -5.14 -2.61
CA LEU A 296 12.32 -5.82 -3.88
C LEU A 296 13.50 -6.68 -4.35
N LYS A 297 14.73 -6.18 -4.28
CA LYS A 297 15.94 -6.98 -4.62
C LYS A 297 16.05 -8.21 -3.71
N THR A 298 15.73 -8.06 -2.43
CA THR A 298 15.68 -9.18 -1.48
C THR A 298 14.60 -10.20 -1.87
N ALA A 299 13.41 -9.73 -2.27
CA ALA A 299 12.33 -10.60 -2.75
C ALA A 299 12.74 -11.37 -4.02
N VAL A 300 13.28 -10.67 -5.02
CA VAL A 300 13.80 -11.27 -6.27
C VAL A 300 14.89 -12.30 -6.00
N TYR A 301 15.84 -11.97 -5.13
CA TYR A 301 16.88 -12.90 -4.72
C TYR A 301 16.30 -14.17 -4.07
N ALA A 302 15.39 -14.01 -3.11
CA ALA A 302 14.77 -15.15 -2.42
C ALA A 302 13.96 -16.03 -3.38
N GLN A 303 13.24 -15.42 -4.31
CA GLN A 303 12.47 -16.15 -5.33
C GLN A 303 13.37 -16.94 -6.27
N CYS A 304 14.45 -16.33 -6.77
CA CYS A 304 15.43 -17.01 -7.63
C CYS A 304 16.08 -18.18 -6.90
N LEU A 305 16.49 -17.99 -5.64
CA LEU A 305 17.04 -19.06 -4.81
C LEU A 305 16.05 -20.21 -4.60
N LEU A 306 14.77 -19.89 -4.32
CA LEU A 306 13.70 -20.87 -4.18
C LEU A 306 13.48 -21.67 -5.47
N GLU A 307 13.44 -21.00 -6.64
CA GLU A 307 13.32 -21.69 -7.94
C GLU A 307 14.52 -22.63 -8.20
N LEU A 308 15.74 -22.24 -7.85
CA LEU A 308 16.93 -23.08 -8.03
C LEU A 308 16.91 -24.34 -7.15
N VAL A 309 16.18 -24.34 -6.05
CA VAL A 309 15.98 -25.51 -5.19
C VAL A 309 14.67 -26.25 -5.43
N GLY A 310 13.94 -25.90 -6.51
CA GLY A 310 12.74 -26.61 -6.95
C GLY A 310 11.44 -26.17 -6.25
N VAL A 311 11.44 -25.02 -5.58
CA VAL A 311 10.23 -24.40 -5.01
C VAL A 311 9.69 -23.37 -5.99
N ASN A 312 8.36 -23.27 -6.12
CA ASN A 312 7.70 -22.32 -7.02
C ASN A 312 7.21 -21.10 -6.23
N PRO A 313 7.96 -19.99 -6.20
CA PRO A 313 7.50 -18.75 -5.59
C PRO A 313 6.53 -18.00 -6.50
N VAL A 314 5.70 -17.15 -5.89
CA VAL A 314 4.82 -16.20 -6.59
C VAL A 314 5.04 -14.83 -5.97
N PRO A 315 5.42 -13.81 -6.80
CA PRO A 315 5.78 -13.91 -8.21
C PRO A 315 7.06 -14.70 -8.44
N ARG A 316 7.35 -15.02 -9.70
CA ARG A 316 8.66 -15.54 -10.09
C ARG A 316 9.69 -14.41 -10.08
N TYR A 317 10.98 -14.74 -9.88
CA TYR A 317 12.04 -13.71 -9.85
C TYR A 317 12.17 -12.90 -11.16
N THR A 318 11.72 -13.46 -12.29
CA THR A 318 11.72 -12.80 -13.60
C THR A 318 10.48 -11.96 -13.87
N ALA A 319 9.48 -11.99 -12.99
CA ALA A 319 8.25 -11.21 -13.16
C ALA A 319 8.43 -9.78 -12.66
N ASP A 320 7.57 -8.87 -13.12
CA ASP A 320 7.46 -7.54 -12.56
C ASP A 320 6.92 -7.60 -11.12
N HIS A 321 7.49 -6.79 -10.24
CA HIS A 321 7.16 -6.74 -8.83
C HIS A 321 6.37 -5.46 -8.53
N ASN A 322 5.09 -5.61 -8.26
CA ASN A 322 4.15 -4.52 -7.98
C ASN A 322 3.81 -4.38 -6.48
N ASP A 323 4.39 -5.25 -5.66
CA ASP A 323 4.48 -5.16 -4.19
C ASP A 323 5.76 -5.87 -3.71
N ILE A 324 6.05 -5.77 -2.41
CA ILE A 324 7.24 -6.38 -1.79
C ILE A 324 6.97 -7.79 -1.25
N VAL A 325 5.80 -8.39 -1.54
CA VAL A 325 5.36 -9.65 -0.95
C VAL A 325 5.74 -10.83 -1.84
N THR A 326 6.40 -11.83 -1.27
CA THR A 326 6.67 -13.13 -1.89
C THR A 326 5.95 -14.21 -1.14
N CYS A 327 5.29 -15.14 -1.83
CA CYS A 327 4.78 -16.35 -1.22
C CYS A 327 5.18 -17.59 -2.00
N PHE A 328 5.15 -18.72 -1.32
CA PHE A 328 5.34 -20.04 -1.92
C PHE A 328 4.55 -21.07 -1.12
N ASP A 329 4.17 -22.15 -1.79
CA ASP A 329 3.61 -23.31 -1.11
C ASP A 329 4.75 -24.22 -0.67
N SER A 330 4.87 -24.41 0.64
CA SER A 330 5.87 -25.31 1.22
C SER A 330 5.49 -26.79 1.11
N GLY A 331 4.25 -27.10 0.72
CA GLY A 331 3.72 -28.48 0.64
C GLY A 331 3.70 -29.23 1.97
N SER A 332 4.06 -28.59 3.08
CA SER A 332 4.22 -29.25 4.38
C SER A 332 4.08 -28.28 5.55
N CYS A 333 3.46 -28.75 6.65
CA CYS A 333 3.42 -28.05 7.94
C CYS A 333 4.78 -28.01 8.65
N LEU A 334 5.84 -28.66 8.15
CA LEU A 334 7.17 -28.74 8.77
C LEU A 334 7.88 -27.37 8.92
N LEU A 335 7.48 -26.36 8.15
CA LEU A 335 7.93 -24.98 8.35
C LEU A 335 7.55 -24.41 9.73
N TYR A 336 6.56 -24.98 10.42
CA TYR A 336 6.23 -24.62 11.79
C TYR A 336 7.33 -24.97 12.79
N THR A 337 8.25 -25.87 12.44
CA THR A 337 9.39 -26.28 13.25
C THR A 337 10.71 -25.70 12.75
N SER A 338 10.71 -24.95 11.64
CA SER A 338 11.89 -24.29 11.11
C SER A 338 12.40 -23.20 12.04
N PRO A 339 13.72 -23.04 12.19
CA PRO A 339 14.32 -21.93 12.96
C PRO A 339 14.18 -20.56 12.27
N ILE A 340 13.47 -20.45 11.15
CA ILE A 340 13.19 -19.17 10.50
C ILE A 340 12.43 -18.27 11.51
N PRO A 341 12.91 -17.04 11.77
CA PRO A 341 12.21 -16.10 12.64
C PRO A 341 10.77 -15.89 12.17
N ARG A 342 9.82 -16.12 13.06
CA ARG A 342 8.41 -15.88 12.80
C ARG A 342 8.02 -14.53 13.37
N ASP A 343 7.14 -13.86 12.69
CA ASP A 343 6.36 -12.80 13.31
C ASP A 343 5.48 -13.44 14.41
N ARG A 344 5.91 -13.32 15.68
CA ARG A 344 5.23 -13.91 16.83
C ARG A 344 3.85 -13.29 17.10
N THR A 345 3.45 -12.28 16.34
CA THR A 345 2.20 -11.55 16.56
C THR A 345 0.98 -12.25 15.96
N ARG A 346 1.14 -13.32 15.16
CA ARG A 346 0.05 -14.01 14.45
C ARG A 346 -0.34 -15.39 14.98
N SER A 347 0.13 -15.80 16.15
CA SER A 347 -0.22 -17.09 16.75
C SER A 347 -1.14 -16.97 17.96
N ARG A 348 -2.19 -16.15 17.87
CA ARG A 348 -3.30 -16.19 18.83
C ARG A 348 -4.64 -16.12 18.11
#